data_6bb5a489d5aaf42d1c2a33c5794b84ae
#
_entry.id   6bb5a489d5aaf42d1c2a33c5794b84ae
#
_cell.length_a   1.000
_cell.length_b   1.000
_cell.length_c   1.000
_cell.angle_alpha   90.00
_cell.angle_beta   90.00
_cell.angle_gamma   90.00
#
_symmetry.space_group_name_H-M   'P 1'
#
loop_
_entity.id
_entity.type
_entity.pdbx_description
1 polymer ?
#
loop_
_entity_poly.entity_id
_entity_poly.type
_entity_poly.pdbx_seq_one_letter_code
_entity_poly.pdbx_strand_id
1 'polypeptide(L)'
;SITYIRETGFTNGAAPQVKEGDIKAQSDIKFDEQSVNVKTLAHWVKASRQILDDAPMLESYIRGRLMYGLKLVEEQQLLNGDNTGGNLHGIIPQASTFADPAALAEYTIIDQLRLAQLQAVLAEYPASGHVLNPIDTARIELMKDNEARYIIGQPQSTMNMTLWGLPVVETQAMGAGKFLTGAFSLGAQVFDRQQAAVAVSTENQDDFIRNLVTILCEERLALAVYRPEAFVYGSLAPKTA
;
A
#
# COMPACT_ATOMS: atom_id res chain seq x y z
N SER A 1 -3.67 -9.27 -19.16
CA SER A 1 -4.66 -8.55 -18.34
C SER A 1 -5.33 -9.49 -17.37
N ILE A 2 -5.80 -8.93 -16.28
CA ILE A 2 -6.62 -9.60 -15.28
C ILE A 2 -7.95 -8.84 -15.26
N THR A 3 -9.03 -9.56 -15.45
CA THR A 3 -10.37 -9.00 -15.37
C THR A 3 -10.96 -9.36 -14.02
N TYR A 4 -11.51 -8.37 -13.32
CA TYR A 4 -12.17 -8.57 -12.04
C TYR A 4 -13.46 -7.76 -11.97
N ILE A 5 -14.37 -8.19 -11.11
CA ILE A 5 -15.64 -7.51 -10.89
C ILE A 5 -15.50 -6.59 -9.69
N ARG A 6 -15.86 -5.35 -9.89
CA ARG A 6 -15.89 -4.31 -8.88
C ARG A 6 -17.34 -3.97 -8.54
N GLU A 7 -17.66 -3.99 -7.26
CA GLU A 7 -18.94 -3.50 -6.79
C GLU A 7 -18.95 -1.97 -6.83
N THR A 8 -19.95 -1.38 -7.48
CA THR A 8 -20.11 0.07 -7.63
C THR A 8 -21.23 0.64 -6.80
N GLY A 9 -22.08 -0.20 -6.22
CA GLY A 9 -23.14 0.24 -5.35
C GLY A 9 -23.92 -0.91 -4.75
N PHE A 10 -24.29 -0.76 -3.49
CA PHE A 10 -25.17 -1.65 -2.75
C PHE A 10 -26.33 -0.85 -2.16
N THR A 11 -27.54 -1.21 -2.50
CA THR A 11 -28.75 -0.64 -1.87
C THR A 11 -29.37 -1.72 -1.01
N ASN A 12 -29.25 -1.59 0.30
CA ASN A 12 -29.85 -2.50 1.24
C ASN A 12 -31.34 -2.20 1.39
N GLY A 13 -32.18 -3.06 0.85
CA GLY A 13 -33.63 -3.01 1.00
C GLY A 13 -34.17 -3.96 2.07
N ALA A 14 -33.30 -4.60 2.88
CA ALA A 14 -33.76 -5.54 3.89
C ALA A 14 -34.71 -4.89 4.89
N ALA A 15 -35.92 -5.44 5.01
CA ALA A 15 -36.94 -4.98 5.92
C ALA A 15 -37.66 -6.18 6.57
N PRO A 16 -38.16 -6.05 7.80
CA PRO A 16 -38.99 -7.08 8.42
C PRO A 16 -40.29 -7.29 7.64
N GLN A 17 -40.68 -8.54 7.45
CA GLN A 17 -41.95 -8.88 6.82
C GLN A 17 -43.09 -8.54 7.75
N VAL A 18 -44.06 -7.76 7.31
CA VAL A 18 -45.13 -7.26 8.13
C VAL A 18 -46.24 -8.33 8.34
N LYS A 19 -46.54 -9.12 7.30
CA LYS A 19 -47.52 -10.18 7.33
C LYS A 19 -47.00 -11.42 6.59
N GLU A 20 -47.48 -12.59 6.97
CA GLU A 20 -47.23 -13.81 6.27
C GLU A 20 -47.84 -13.75 4.86
N GLY A 21 -47.01 -14.03 3.83
CA GLY A 21 -47.39 -13.94 2.40
C GLY A 21 -47.08 -12.61 1.73
N ASP A 22 -46.63 -11.57 2.45
CA ASP A 22 -46.21 -10.31 1.83
C ASP A 22 -44.94 -10.47 0.99
N ILE A 23 -44.81 -9.65 -0.05
CA ILE A 23 -43.61 -9.61 -0.90
C ILE A 23 -42.44 -9.13 -0.06
N LYS A 24 -41.35 -9.88 -0.09
CA LYS A 24 -40.09 -9.51 0.59
C LYS A 24 -39.44 -8.31 -0.08
N ALA A 25 -38.80 -7.45 0.71
CA ALA A 25 -38.07 -6.31 0.21
C ALA A 25 -36.90 -6.75 -0.67
N GLN A 26 -36.64 -6.01 -1.75
CA GLN A 26 -35.58 -6.28 -2.70
C GLN A 26 -34.38 -5.37 -2.42
N SER A 27 -33.19 -5.97 -2.38
CA SER A 27 -31.92 -5.24 -2.40
C SER A 27 -31.35 -5.24 -3.83
N ASP A 28 -30.55 -4.23 -4.15
CA ASP A 28 -29.89 -4.09 -5.45
C ASP A 28 -28.38 -3.98 -5.27
N ILE A 29 -27.63 -4.72 -6.08
CA ILE A 29 -26.16 -4.70 -6.10
C ILE A 29 -25.73 -4.44 -7.54
N LYS A 30 -24.91 -3.40 -7.73
CA LYS A 30 -24.36 -3.05 -9.03
C LYS A 30 -22.90 -3.44 -9.12
N PHE A 31 -22.56 -4.04 -10.25
CA PHE A 31 -21.21 -4.48 -10.57
C PHE A 31 -20.71 -3.80 -11.84
N ASP A 32 -19.41 -3.53 -11.88
CA ASP A 32 -18.70 -3.08 -13.06
C ASP A 32 -17.48 -3.99 -13.29
N GLU A 33 -17.25 -4.32 -14.56
CA GLU A 33 -16.10 -5.13 -14.97
C GLU A 33 -14.90 -4.24 -15.18
N GLN A 34 -13.84 -4.49 -14.42
CA GLN A 34 -12.57 -3.78 -14.52
C GLN A 34 -11.48 -4.71 -15.06
N SER A 35 -10.59 -4.16 -15.88
CA SER A 35 -9.44 -4.87 -16.40
C SER A 35 -8.16 -4.15 -16.06
N VAL A 36 -7.21 -4.87 -15.48
CA VAL A 36 -5.87 -4.38 -15.13
C VAL A 36 -4.82 -5.16 -15.90
N ASN A 37 -3.88 -4.44 -16.50
CA ASN A 37 -2.76 -5.04 -17.20
C ASN A 37 -1.65 -5.42 -16.23
N VAL A 38 -1.11 -6.63 -16.39
CA VAL A 38 0.11 -7.05 -15.71
C VAL A 38 1.26 -6.20 -16.20
N LYS A 39 2.01 -5.60 -15.28
CA LYS A 39 3.19 -4.80 -15.56
C LYS A 39 4.44 -5.55 -15.15
N THR A 40 5.55 -5.25 -15.81
CA THR A 40 6.86 -5.81 -15.50
C THR A 40 7.69 -4.74 -14.82
N LEU A 41 8.20 -5.05 -13.64
CA LEU A 41 9.20 -4.27 -12.95
C LEU A 41 10.54 -4.98 -13.12
N ALA A 42 11.54 -4.29 -13.61
CA ALA A 42 12.85 -4.88 -13.86
C ALA A 42 13.96 -3.85 -13.75
N HIS A 43 15.13 -4.30 -13.30
CA HIS A 43 16.37 -3.57 -13.38
C HIS A 43 17.56 -4.53 -13.49
N TRP A 44 18.68 -4.02 -13.94
CA TRP A 44 19.86 -4.84 -14.17
C TRP A 44 21.15 -4.10 -13.83
N VAL A 45 22.20 -4.85 -13.61
CA VAL A 45 23.55 -4.35 -13.36
C VAL A 45 24.57 -5.19 -14.12
N LYS A 46 25.66 -4.57 -14.58
CA LYS A 46 26.82 -5.27 -15.11
C LYS A 46 27.89 -5.41 -14.05
N ALA A 47 28.52 -6.58 -13.99
CA ALA A 47 29.65 -6.85 -13.13
C ALA A 47 30.76 -7.53 -13.95
N SER A 48 32.03 -7.34 -13.57
CA SER A 48 33.14 -8.08 -14.17
C SER A 48 33.12 -9.53 -13.65
N ARG A 49 33.28 -10.48 -14.58
CA ARG A 49 33.36 -11.90 -14.26
C ARG A 49 34.55 -12.20 -13.33
N GLN A 50 35.68 -11.53 -13.55
CA GLN A 50 36.88 -11.71 -12.72
C GLN A 50 36.60 -11.31 -11.26
N ILE A 51 35.90 -10.19 -11.03
CA ILE A 51 35.55 -9.73 -9.67
C ILE A 51 34.58 -10.70 -9.00
N LEU A 52 33.67 -11.30 -9.75
CA LEU A 52 32.71 -12.28 -9.19
C LEU A 52 33.38 -13.60 -8.85
N ASP A 53 34.36 -14.04 -9.68
CA ASP A 53 35.12 -15.26 -9.43
C ASP A 53 36.08 -15.09 -8.23
N ASP A 54 36.70 -13.90 -8.09
CA ASP A 54 37.63 -13.59 -7.01
C ASP A 54 36.92 -13.32 -5.65
N ALA A 55 35.69 -12.85 -5.70
CA ALA A 55 34.90 -12.47 -4.53
C ALA A 55 33.47 -13.02 -4.58
N PRO A 56 33.26 -14.33 -4.29
CA PRO A 56 31.91 -14.95 -4.33
C PRO A 56 30.87 -14.27 -3.44
N MET A 57 31.31 -13.62 -2.35
CA MET A 57 30.44 -12.84 -1.45
C MET A 57 29.82 -11.64 -2.17
N LEU A 58 30.50 -11.08 -3.19
CA LEU A 58 30.01 -9.93 -3.95
C LEU A 58 28.81 -10.30 -4.81
N GLU A 59 28.77 -11.50 -5.39
CA GLU A 59 27.62 -11.99 -6.15
C GLU A 59 26.37 -12.03 -5.26
N SER A 60 26.49 -12.62 -4.07
CA SER A 60 25.38 -12.68 -3.13
C SER A 60 24.92 -11.30 -2.69
N TYR A 61 25.85 -10.38 -2.46
CA TYR A 61 25.55 -9.00 -2.12
C TYR A 61 24.79 -8.27 -3.25
N ILE A 62 25.26 -8.39 -4.49
CA ILE A 62 24.61 -7.77 -5.67
C ILE A 62 23.20 -8.32 -5.84
N ARG A 63 23.03 -9.65 -5.75
CA ARG A 63 21.68 -10.29 -5.83
C ARG A 63 20.74 -9.76 -4.76
N GLY A 64 21.21 -9.70 -3.51
CA GLY A 64 20.43 -9.17 -2.39
C GLY A 64 20.06 -7.70 -2.58
N ARG A 65 21.00 -6.89 -3.08
CA ARG A 65 20.78 -5.46 -3.31
C ARG A 65 19.81 -5.19 -4.46
N LEU A 66 19.88 -5.97 -5.55
CA LEU A 66 18.93 -5.91 -6.64
C LEU A 66 17.52 -6.30 -6.17
N MET A 67 17.40 -7.41 -5.43
CA MET A 67 16.10 -7.82 -4.89
C MET A 67 15.49 -6.75 -3.98
N TYR A 68 16.29 -6.15 -3.11
CA TYR A 68 15.84 -5.06 -2.24
C TYR A 68 15.38 -3.83 -3.06
N GLY A 69 16.15 -3.44 -4.09
CA GLY A 69 15.78 -2.33 -4.96
C GLY A 69 14.49 -2.57 -5.74
N LEU A 70 14.27 -3.80 -6.22
CA LEU A 70 13.04 -4.19 -6.89
C LEU A 70 11.83 -4.07 -5.96
N LYS A 71 11.95 -4.58 -4.73
CA LYS A 71 10.89 -4.50 -3.71
C LYS A 71 10.53 -3.07 -3.32
N LEU A 72 11.50 -2.16 -3.27
CA LEU A 72 11.23 -0.74 -3.07
C LEU A 72 10.40 -0.14 -4.21
N VAL A 73 10.72 -0.48 -5.44
CA VAL A 73 9.97 0.00 -6.62
C VAL A 73 8.58 -0.63 -6.65
N GLU A 74 8.45 -1.93 -6.31
CA GLU A 74 7.15 -2.60 -6.18
C GLU A 74 6.26 -1.84 -5.19
N GLU A 75 6.75 -1.58 -3.99
CA GLU A 75 6.02 -0.85 -2.95
C GLU A 75 5.61 0.56 -3.41
N GLN A 76 6.54 1.28 -4.05
CA GLN A 76 6.27 2.59 -4.64
C GLN A 76 5.16 2.52 -5.70
N GLN A 77 5.17 1.51 -6.56
CA GLN A 77 4.18 1.33 -7.61
C GLN A 77 2.82 0.88 -7.06
N LEU A 78 2.78 0.01 -6.05
CA LEU A 78 1.56 -0.43 -5.40
C LEU A 78 0.84 0.72 -4.67
N LEU A 79 1.59 1.64 -4.08
CA LEU A 79 1.03 2.80 -3.40
C LEU A 79 0.73 3.95 -4.36
N ASN A 80 1.71 4.40 -5.14
CA ASN A 80 1.68 5.67 -5.85
C ASN A 80 1.56 5.56 -7.38
N GLY A 81 1.51 4.35 -7.95
CA GLY A 81 1.46 4.16 -9.41
C GLY A 81 0.33 4.97 -10.06
N ASP A 82 0.63 5.71 -11.12
CA ASP A 82 -0.27 6.65 -11.79
C ASP A 82 -1.04 6.06 -12.99
N ASN A 83 -0.89 4.75 -13.24
CA ASN A 83 -1.49 4.05 -14.38
C ASN A 83 -1.01 4.56 -15.77
N THR A 84 0.06 5.35 -15.84
CA THR A 84 0.59 5.82 -17.12
C THR A 84 1.71 4.91 -17.64
N GLY A 85 1.73 4.65 -18.94
CA GLY A 85 2.77 3.85 -19.58
C GLY A 85 2.97 2.47 -18.96
N GLY A 86 4.14 2.25 -18.35
CA GLY A 86 4.51 1.01 -17.65
C GLY A 86 4.08 0.94 -16.18
N ASN A 87 3.54 2.02 -15.60
CA ASN A 87 3.20 2.07 -14.19
C ASN A 87 1.93 1.28 -13.84
N LEU A 88 1.87 0.77 -12.61
CA LEU A 88 0.67 0.20 -12.02
C LEU A 88 -0.37 1.31 -11.73
N HIS A 89 -1.60 0.91 -11.47
CA HIS A 89 -2.60 1.80 -10.89
C HIS A 89 -2.61 1.59 -9.37
N GLY A 90 -1.86 2.42 -8.65
CA GLY A 90 -1.65 2.32 -7.21
C GLY A 90 -2.92 2.55 -6.38
N ILE A 91 -2.82 2.28 -5.08
CA ILE A 91 -3.96 2.45 -4.16
C ILE A 91 -4.25 3.94 -3.94
N ILE A 92 -3.23 4.79 -3.76
CA ILE A 92 -3.40 6.22 -3.43
C ILE A 92 -4.19 6.99 -4.49
N PRO A 93 -3.91 6.86 -5.81
CA PRO A 93 -4.70 7.55 -6.83
C PRO A 93 -6.18 7.14 -6.88
N GLN A 94 -6.51 5.96 -6.34
CA GLN A 94 -7.86 5.42 -6.31
C GLN A 94 -8.57 5.66 -4.97
N ALA A 95 -7.82 5.94 -3.90
CA ALA A 95 -8.35 6.09 -2.55
C ALA A 95 -9.26 7.31 -2.41
N SER A 96 -10.25 7.21 -1.53
CA SER A 96 -11.10 8.34 -1.15
C SER A 96 -10.29 9.38 -0.38
N THR A 97 -10.53 10.65 -0.68
CA THR A 97 -9.92 11.73 0.08
C THR A 97 -10.49 11.78 1.49
N PHE A 98 -9.61 12.01 2.48
CA PHE A 98 -10.04 12.21 3.86
C PHE A 98 -11.00 13.40 3.96
N ALA A 99 -12.16 13.15 4.56
CA ALA A 99 -13.13 14.15 4.94
C ALA A 99 -13.53 13.84 6.39
N ASP A 100 -13.53 14.85 7.28
CA ASP A 100 -13.89 14.65 8.67
C ASP A 100 -15.36 14.23 8.81
N PRO A 101 -15.67 12.96 9.13
CA PRO A 101 -17.06 12.48 9.19
C PRO A 101 -17.79 12.92 10.48
N ALA A 102 -17.06 13.37 11.49
CA ALA A 102 -17.62 13.82 12.76
C ALA A 102 -17.76 15.34 12.84
N ALA A 103 -17.26 16.09 11.83
CA ALA A 103 -17.28 17.54 11.76
C ALA A 103 -16.75 18.23 13.05
N LEU A 104 -15.65 17.71 13.59
CA LEU A 104 -15.06 18.24 14.82
C LEU A 104 -14.52 19.67 14.59
N ALA A 105 -14.64 20.52 15.60
CA ALA A 105 -14.09 21.87 15.54
C ALA A 105 -12.54 21.84 15.50
N GLU A 106 -11.96 20.99 16.35
CA GLU A 106 -10.51 20.80 16.48
C GLU A 106 -10.17 19.32 16.54
N TYR A 107 -9.01 18.92 16.01
CA TYR A 107 -8.45 17.58 16.18
C TYR A 107 -6.93 17.56 16.00
N THR A 108 -6.29 16.64 16.69
CA THR A 108 -4.87 16.35 16.56
C THR A 108 -4.61 15.39 15.39
N ILE A 109 -3.33 15.18 15.04
CA ILE A 109 -2.92 14.16 14.04
C ILE A 109 -3.40 12.75 14.45
N ILE A 110 -3.35 12.44 15.75
CA ILE A 110 -3.78 11.15 16.29
C ILE A 110 -5.29 10.98 16.12
N ASP A 111 -6.07 12.02 16.42
CA ASP A 111 -7.52 12.02 16.23
C ASP A 111 -7.89 11.89 14.74
N GLN A 112 -7.10 12.53 13.86
CA GLN A 112 -7.30 12.44 12.42
C GLN A 112 -7.22 11.00 11.90
N LEU A 113 -6.27 10.20 12.38
CA LEU A 113 -6.18 8.78 12.03
C LEU A 113 -7.39 7.99 12.53
N ARG A 114 -7.94 8.34 13.70
CA ARG A 114 -9.19 7.75 14.20
C ARG A 114 -10.39 8.13 13.34
N LEU A 115 -10.46 9.38 12.88
CA LEU A 115 -11.51 9.85 11.98
C LEU A 115 -11.42 9.20 10.61
N ALA A 116 -10.21 8.96 10.09
CA ALA A 116 -10.01 8.21 8.85
C ALA A 116 -10.48 6.76 8.98
N GLN A 117 -10.21 6.12 10.13
CA GLN A 117 -10.76 4.79 10.43
C GLN A 117 -12.30 4.82 10.48
N LEU A 118 -12.90 5.86 11.07
CA LEU A 118 -14.35 6.01 11.10
C LEU A 118 -14.91 6.17 9.67
N GLN A 119 -14.25 6.95 8.82
CA GLN A 119 -14.68 7.14 7.43
C GLN A 119 -14.71 5.80 6.67
N ALA A 120 -13.69 4.94 6.85
CA ALA A 120 -13.66 3.61 6.23
C ALA A 120 -14.77 2.69 6.78
N VAL A 121 -15.05 2.75 8.08
CA VAL A 121 -16.15 1.98 8.70
C VAL A 121 -17.51 2.44 8.17
N LEU A 122 -17.72 3.74 7.98
CA LEU A 122 -18.96 4.27 7.40
C LEU A 122 -19.16 3.86 5.94
N ALA A 123 -18.07 3.55 5.23
CA ALA A 123 -18.12 2.93 3.91
C ALA A 123 -18.37 1.39 3.96
N GLU A 124 -18.67 0.83 5.14
CA GLU A 124 -18.89 -0.60 5.42
C GLU A 124 -17.63 -1.48 5.32
N TYR A 125 -16.43 -0.87 5.27
CA TYR A 125 -15.14 -1.57 5.20
C TYR A 125 -14.27 -1.21 6.42
N PRO A 126 -14.28 -2.03 7.49
CA PRO A 126 -13.45 -1.77 8.66
C PRO A 126 -11.96 -1.78 8.27
N ALA A 127 -11.26 -0.69 8.59
CA ALA A 127 -9.84 -0.57 8.30
C ALA A 127 -9.02 -1.65 9.02
N SER A 128 -7.98 -2.15 8.36
CA SER A 128 -7.06 -3.18 8.87
C SER A 128 -5.67 -2.63 9.24
N GLY A 129 -5.34 -1.39 8.88
CA GLY A 129 -4.05 -0.78 9.18
C GLY A 129 -3.93 0.67 8.72
N HIS A 130 -2.83 1.28 9.15
CA HIS A 130 -2.39 2.60 8.73
C HIS A 130 -1.04 2.49 8.04
N VAL A 131 -0.84 3.22 6.96
CA VAL A 131 0.47 3.34 6.28
C VAL A 131 0.94 4.77 6.43
N LEU A 132 2.12 4.94 7.00
CA LEU A 132 2.73 6.23 7.32
C LEU A 132 4.17 6.29 6.82
N ASN A 133 4.68 7.52 6.68
CA ASN A 133 6.11 7.72 6.48
C ASN A 133 6.85 7.56 7.82
N PRO A 134 8.05 6.93 7.87
CA PRO A 134 8.83 6.77 9.10
C PRO A 134 9.08 8.07 9.86
N ILE A 135 9.20 9.21 9.15
CA ILE A 135 9.36 10.54 9.78
C ILE A 135 8.11 10.92 10.57
N ASP A 136 6.94 10.63 10.04
CA ASP A 136 5.67 10.99 10.68
C ASP A 136 5.35 10.06 11.84
N THR A 137 5.66 8.77 11.71
CA THR A 137 5.58 7.81 12.83
C THR A 137 6.46 8.26 13.98
N ALA A 138 7.73 8.58 13.71
CA ALA A 138 8.63 9.08 14.73
C ALA A 138 8.12 10.38 15.39
N ARG A 139 7.50 11.29 14.62
CA ARG A 139 6.87 12.50 15.18
C ARG A 139 5.72 12.18 16.13
N ILE A 140 4.88 11.20 15.78
CA ILE A 140 3.76 10.76 16.61
C ILE A 140 4.28 10.13 17.90
N GLU A 141 5.28 9.27 17.83
CA GLU A 141 5.88 8.61 18.99
C GLU A 141 6.56 9.62 19.95
N LEU A 142 7.18 10.65 19.39
CA LEU A 142 7.87 11.69 20.15
C LEU A 142 6.95 12.78 20.71
N MET A 143 5.63 12.67 20.49
CA MET A 143 4.67 13.62 21.07
C MET A 143 4.66 13.56 22.59
N LYS A 144 4.75 14.71 23.22
CA LYS A 144 4.77 14.87 24.68
C LYS A 144 3.64 15.76 25.15
N ASP A 145 3.21 15.51 26.38
CA ASP A 145 2.29 16.41 27.10
C ASP A 145 3.01 17.66 27.64
N ASN A 146 2.23 18.54 28.27
CA ASN A 146 2.76 19.78 28.88
C ASN A 146 3.77 19.52 29.99
N GLU A 147 3.85 18.30 30.53
CA GLU A 147 4.77 17.88 31.57
C GLU A 147 5.98 17.10 31.01
N ALA A 148 6.18 17.17 29.69
CA ALA A 148 7.26 16.50 28.94
C ALA A 148 7.23 14.97 28.98
N ARG A 149 6.08 14.36 29.32
CA ARG A 149 5.89 12.89 29.27
C ARG A 149 5.44 12.47 27.88
N TYR A 150 5.93 11.34 27.39
CA TYR A 150 5.48 10.77 26.12
C TYR A 150 4.01 10.34 26.22
N ILE A 151 3.21 10.70 25.21
CA ILE A 151 1.78 10.37 25.16
C ILE A 151 1.58 8.93 24.70
N ILE A 152 2.31 8.49 23.67
CA ILE A 152 2.14 7.17 23.04
C ILE A 152 3.37 6.30 23.24
N GLY A 153 4.55 6.85 23.03
CA GLY A 153 5.80 6.11 23.06
C GLY A 153 6.28 5.85 24.48
N GLN A 154 6.53 4.59 24.82
CA GLN A 154 7.36 4.25 25.97
C GLN A 154 8.72 3.77 25.45
N PRO A 155 9.82 4.48 25.74
CA PRO A 155 11.15 4.14 25.20
C PRO A 155 11.66 2.72 25.48
N GLN A 156 11.04 2.04 26.44
CA GLN A 156 11.37 0.67 26.83
C GLN A 156 10.43 -0.39 26.23
N SER A 157 9.42 0.03 25.44
CA SER A 157 8.51 -0.90 24.80
C SER A 157 9.12 -1.48 23.53
N THR A 158 9.09 -2.80 23.40
CA THR A 158 9.48 -3.52 22.19
C THR A 158 8.29 -3.87 21.29
N MET A 159 7.11 -3.36 21.60
CA MET A 159 5.89 -3.66 20.83
C MET A 159 5.86 -2.84 19.53
N ASN A 160 5.40 -3.49 18.48
CA ASN A 160 5.09 -2.77 17.23
C ASN A 160 4.06 -1.67 17.49
N MET A 161 4.27 -0.52 16.84
CA MET A 161 3.35 0.61 16.99
C MET A 161 1.95 0.23 16.49
N THR A 162 0.97 0.44 17.35
CA THR A 162 -0.45 0.32 17.00
C THR A 162 -1.15 1.63 17.34
N LEU A 163 -1.98 2.12 16.44
CA LEU A 163 -2.82 3.29 16.67
C LEU A 163 -4.29 2.88 16.57
N TRP A 164 -5.05 3.19 17.61
CA TRP A 164 -6.49 2.87 17.68
C TRP A 164 -6.81 1.40 17.41
N GLY A 165 -5.91 0.50 17.87
CA GLY A 165 -6.04 -0.94 17.69
C GLY A 165 -5.65 -1.49 16.33
N LEU A 166 -5.16 -0.64 15.42
CA LEU A 166 -4.68 -1.03 14.10
C LEU A 166 -3.14 -0.95 14.02
N PRO A 167 -2.50 -1.89 13.31
CA PRO A 167 -1.06 -1.83 13.07
C PRO A 167 -0.70 -0.62 12.20
N VAL A 168 0.44 -0.02 12.50
CA VAL A 168 1.06 1.03 11.67
C VAL A 168 2.19 0.41 10.87
N VAL A 169 2.13 0.56 9.55
CA VAL A 169 3.18 0.13 8.62
C VAL A 169 3.95 1.36 8.16
N GLU A 170 5.24 1.33 8.39
CA GLU A 170 6.15 2.41 7.99
C GLU A 170 6.75 2.14 6.63
N THR A 171 6.64 3.10 5.71
CA THR A 171 7.28 3.00 4.41
C THR A 171 7.74 4.35 3.89
N GLN A 172 8.91 4.35 3.24
CA GLN A 172 9.43 5.50 2.52
C GLN A 172 8.66 5.78 1.21
N ALA A 173 7.88 4.82 0.72
CA ALA A 173 7.01 5.01 -0.44
C ALA A 173 5.83 5.95 -0.15
N MET A 174 5.47 6.12 1.13
CA MET A 174 4.50 7.12 1.57
C MET A 174 5.19 8.49 1.69
N GLY A 175 4.59 9.53 1.10
CA GLY A 175 5.09 10.90 1.22
C GLY A 175 5.01 11.41 2.67
N ALA A 176 6.04 12.11 3.14
CA ALA A 176 6.02 12.73 4.47
C ALA A 176 4.84 13.71 4.62
N GLY A 177 4.19 13.69 5.77
CA GLY A 177 2.98 14.47 6.03
C GLY A 177 1.73 13.93 5.35
N LYS A 178 1.73 12.65 4.94
CA LYS A 178 0.59 11.94 4.33
C LYS A 178 0.31 10.65 5.06
N PHE A 179 -0.92 10.18 4.94
CA PHE A 179 -1.34 8.90 5.50
C PHE A 179 -2.28 8.15 4.55
N LEU A 180 -2.29 6.85 4.66
CA LEU A 180 -3.27 5.98 4.04
C LEU A 180 -3.82 5.03 5.12
N THR A 181 -5.12 5.07 5.33
CA THR A 181 -5.84 4.16 6.24
C THR A 181 -6.81 3.34 5.42
N GLY A 182 -6.87 2.04 5.63
CA GLY A 182 -7.83 1.26 4.85
C GLY A 182 -7.92 -0.22 5.21
N ALA A 183 -8.86 -0.89 4.55
CA ALA A 183 -9.09 -2.32 4.64
C ALA A 183 -8.26 -3.08 3.60
N PHE A 184 -6.94 -3.18 3.81
CA PHE A 184 -6.00 -3.74 2.84
C PHE A 184 -6.30 -5.18 2.43
N SER A 185 -6.78 -6.01 3.37
CA SER A 185 -7.09 -7.42 3.11
C SER A 185 -8.37 -7.66 2.30
N LEU A 186 -9.30 -6.70 2.33
CA LEU A 186 -10.61 -6.82 1.66
C LEU A 186 -10.72 -5.90 0.43
N GLY A 187 -10.08 -4.74 0.47
CA GLY A 187 -10.24 -3.69 -0.53
C GLY A 187 -9.33 -3.82 -1.74
N ALA A 188 -8.21 -4.53 -1.63
CA ALA A 188 -7.24 -4.68 -2.72
C ALA A 188 -6.58 -6.06 -2.73
N GLN A 189 -6.10 -6.46 -3.91
CA GLN A 189 -5.37 -7.71 -4.09
C GLN A 189 -4.24 -7.54 -5.11
N VAL A 190 -3.06 -8.03 -4.74
CA VAL A 190 -1.92 -8.14 -5.66
C VAL A 190 -1.97 -9.49 -6.35
N PHE A 191 -1.75 -9.50 -7.65
CA PHE A 191 -1.67 -10.70 -8.48
C PHE A 191 -0.27 -10.83 -9.03
N ASP A 192 0.49 -11.78 -8.49
CA ASP A 192 1.82 -12.12 -8.97
C ASP A 192 1.70 -13.06 -10.18
N ARG A 193 2.07 -12.56 -11.34
CA ARG A 193 2.18 -13.40 -12.54
C ARG A 193 3.53 -14.10 -12.61
N GLN A 194 4.57 -13.43 -12.15
CA GLN A 194 5.94 -13.95 -12.05
C GLN A 194 6.58 -13.34 -10.80
N GLN A 195 6.97 -14.20 -9.89
CA GLN A 195 7.67 -13.77 -8.68
C GLN A 195 9.03 -13.17 -9.03
N ALA A 196 9.50 -12.27 -8.14
CA ALA A 196 10.81 -11.65 -8.28
C ALA A 196 11.90 -12.71 -8.43
N ALA A 197 12.62 -12.66 -9.54
CA ALA A 197 13.68 -13.59 -9.87
C ALA A 197 14.92 -12.86 -10.37
N VAL A 198 16.09 -13.40 -10.05
CA VAL A 198 17.38 -12.90 -10.51
C VAL A 198 17.92 -13.85 -11.57
N ALA A 199 18.13 -13.34 -12.78
CA ALA A 199 18.74 -14.05 -13.91
C ALA A 199 20.14 -13.50 -14.19
N VAL A 200 21.04 -14.35 -14.60
CA VAL A 200 22.45 -14.01 -14.91
C VAL A 200 22.72 -14.44 -16.34
N SER A 201 23.29 -13.56 -17.15
CA SER A 201 23.67 -13.84 -18.53
C SER A 201 24.99 -13.15 -18.90
N THR A 202 25.74 -13.81 -19.77
CA THR A 202 26.98 -13.29 -20.40
C THR A 202 26.77 -12.90 -21.89
N GLU A 203 25.53 -13.01 -22.38
CA GLU A 203 25.23 -12.90 -23.82
C GLU A 203 24.75 -11.49 -24.22
N ASN A 204 24.74 -10.52 -23.27
CA ASN A 204 24.22 -9.19 -23.54
C ASN A 204 25.27 -8.36 -24.32
N GLN A 205 24.95 -7.98 -25.57
CA GLN A 205 25.80 -7.15 -26.42
C GLN A 205 27.24 -7.68 -26.55
N ASP A 206 28.22 -6.93 -26.01
CA ASP A 206 29.66 -7.21 -26.02
C ASP A 206 30.17 -7.78 -24.67
N ASP A 207 29.28 -8.20 -23.79
CA ASP A 207 29.64 -8.70 -22.45
C ASP A 207 30.59 -9.91 -22.54
N PHE A 208 30.38 -10.81 -23.49
CA PHE A 208 31.22 -11.99 -23.66
C PHE A 208 32.69 -11.63 -23.96
N ILE A 209 32.93 -10.69 -24.87
CA ILE A 209 34.30 -10.31 -25.25
C ILE A 209 34.98 -9.38 -24.24
N ARG A 210 34.19 -8.78 -23.34
CA ARG A 210 34.67 -7.89 -22.26
C ARG A 210 34.77 -8.58 -20.91
N ASN A 211 34.47 -9.87 -20.80
CA ASN A 211 34.37 -10.60 -19.54
C ASN A 211 33.40 -9.95 -18.52
N LEU A 212 32.26 -9.46 -19.05
CA LEU A 212 31.20 -8.91 -18.22
C LEU A 212 30.06 -9.91 -18.07
N VAL A 213 29.33 -9.75 -16.96
CA VAL A 213 28.13 -10.52 -16.63
C VAL A 213 27.02 -9.53 -16.37
N THR A 214 25.89 -9.70 -17.05
CA THR A 214 24.67 -8.93 -16.79
C THR A 214 23.79 -9.72 -15.82
N ILE A 215 23.44 -9.08 -14.72
CA ILE A 215 22.55 -9.62 -13.67
C ILE A 215 21.26 -8.82 -13.76
N LEU A 216 20.17 -9.49 -14.13
CA LEU A 216 18.82 -8.94 -14.27
C LEU A 216 17.96 -9.39 -13.09
N CYS A 217 17.20 -8.47 -12.50
CA CYS A 217 16.15 -8.78 -11.53
C CYS A 217 14.83 -8.28 -12.09
N GLU A 218 13.84 -9.17 -12.16
CA GLU A 218 12.53 -8.83 -12.71
C GLU A 218 11.39 -9.53 -11.96
N GLU A 219 10.22 -8.90 -12.01
CA GLU A 219 8.95 -9.46 -11.55
C GLU A 219 7.81 -8.96 -12.42
N ARG A 220 6.69 -9.67 -12.38
CA ARG A 220 5.47 -9.29 -13.11
C ARG A 220 4.26 -9.39 -12.21
N LEU A 221 3.60 -8.27 -11.99
CA LEU A 221 2.46 -8.18 -11.09
C LEU A 221 1.36 -7.25 -11.62
N ALA A 222 0.20 -7.35 -11.01
CA ALA A 222 -0.92 -6.45 -11.20
C ALA A 222 -1.59 -6.19 -9.86
N LEU A 223 -2.19 -5.01 -9.70
CA LEU A 223 -2.95 -4.64 -8.54
C LEU A 223 -4.41 -4.44 -8.92
N ALA A 224 -5.32 -5.12 -8.24
CA ALA A 224 -6.75 -4.89 -8.32
C ALA A 224 -7.23 -4.20 -7.04
N VAL A 225 -7.95 -3.09 -7.19
CA VAL A 225 -8.63 -2.39 -6.09
C VAL A 225 -10.13 -2.61 -6.26
N TYR A 226 -10.71 -3.43 -5.40
CA TYR A 226 -12.13 -3.80 -5.47
C TYR A 226 -13.04 -2.69 -4.97
N ARG A 227 -12.61 -1.97 -3.92
CA ARG A 227 -13.40 -0.91 -3.28
C ARG A 227 -12.49 0.29 -2.93
N PRO A 228 -12.49 1.35 -3.73
CA PRO A 228 -11.76 2.58 -3.42
C PRO A 228 -12.15 3.23 -2.11
N GLU A 229 -13.44 3.17 -1.76
CA GLU A 229 -13.98 3.74 -0.52
C GLU A 229 -13.43 3.06 0.74
N ALA A 230 -12.90 1.83 0.61
CA ALA A 230 -12.23 1.11 1.70
C ALA A 230 -10.88 1.74 2.08
N PHE A 231 -10.37 2.68 1.27
CA PHE A 231 -9.10 3.36 1.48
C PHE A 231 -9.31 4.86 1.62
N VAL A 232 -8.74 5.43 2.66
CA VAL A 232 -8.80 6.86 2.97
C VAL A 232 -7.40 7.44 2.95
N TYR A 233 -7.15 8.38 2.05
CA TYR A 233 -5.88 9.06 1.90
C TYR A 233 -6.02 10.54 2.27
N GLY A 234 -5.03 11.08 2.98
CA GLY A 234 -5.06 12.48 3.38
C GLY A 234 -3.70 13.04 3.78
N SER A 235 -3.70 14.34 4.08
CA SER A 235 -2.54 15.01 4.67
C SER A 235 -2.64 14.94 6.18
N LEU A 236 -1.54 14.63 6.86
CA LEU A 236 -1.41 14.71 8.31
C LEU A 236 -1.33 16.19 8.71
N ALA A 237 -2.46 16.78 9.01
CA ALA A 237 -2.56 18.16 9.45
C ALA A 237 -3.57 18.27 10.59
N PRO A 238 -3.17 18.76 11.77
CA PRO A 238 -4.11 19.04 12.85
C PRO A 238 -5.06 20.15 12.39
N LYS A 239 -6.31 20.11 12.85
CA LYS A 239 -7.27 21.17 12.66
C LYS A 239 -7.33 21.99 13.95
N THR A 240 -6.94 23.23 13.85
CA THR A 240 -7.07 24.24 14.93
C THR A 240 -8.25 25.14 14.63
N ALA A 241 -8.91 25.62 15.68
CA ALA A 241 -10.04 26.54 15.56
C ALA A 241 -9.65 27.88 14.94
#